data_39ad2be9ae793497d5964b050be7c3c1
#
_entry.id   39ad2be9ae793497d5964b050be7c3c1
#
_cell.length_a   1.000
_cell.length_b   1.000
_cell.length_c   1.000
_cell.angle_alpha   90.00
_cell.angle_beta   90.00
_cell.angle_gamma   90.00
#
_symmetry.space_group_name_H-M   'P 1'
#
loop_
_entity.id
_entity.type
_entity.pdbx_description
1 polymer ?
#
loop_
_entity_poly.entity_id
_entity_poly.type
_entity_poly.pdbx_seq_one_letter_code
_entity_poly.pdbx_strand_id
1 'polypeptide(L)'
;MTGVVAAVLLVLMIAAAVYFHLAGARKAELYAKQQYYSALVHSEAAWLCEIQLENGALPFRGQTDGTASITPYFSDIAAWGLLKAGEYDAVKAYMQWHFAHLNTAQEDKNGIAGTIYNYEVEVTGGVVTREQTDQSYDSVDSYAATFLKLVCDYVQSTGDQDFLMQHAQEFLAVLEAMESTIDRDGLAVTKPSYPVKYLMDNAEVYAALKSTAALLQKYPLEGSPQILERINGRVAAMEGSLENLLWNQQENRYEIGLDDKGEPLRFQGWHEFYPDATAQVFPILFGVLQPEDERAQALYQQFCAAYAWEDMAHYETDNASFYWGLSAYAGALMQDGPRVHNYMAYYNSNILPRRDYPLYCADAGWVILACDQMADYYQEQMQKIDPLGIVPVH
;
A
#
# COMPACT_ATOMS: atom_id res chain seq x y z
N MET A 1 25.10 32.04 -51.86
CA MET A 1 24.07 31.12 -51.25
C MET A 1 24.72 29.92 -50.58
N THR A 2 25.76 29.28 -51.11
CA THR A 2 26.42 28.07 -50.53
C THR A 2 27.01 28.29 -49.13
N GLY A 3 27.66 29.43 -48.85
CA GLY A 3 28.29 29.70 -47.55
C GLY A 3 27.29 29.90 -46.42
N VAL A 4 26.12 30.49 -46.69
CA VAL A 4 25.05 30.70 -45.69
C VAL A 4 24.41 29.36 -45.32
N VAL A 5 24.17 28.48 -46.31
CA VAL A 5 23.60 27.16 -46.06
C VAL A 5 24.56 26.29 -45.22
N ALA A 6 25.89 26.36 -45.53
CA ALA A 6 26.89 25.64 -44.75
C ALA A 6 26.98 26.14 -43.28
N ALA A 7 26.89 27.45 -43.05
CA ALA A 7 26.87 28.00 -41.70
C ALA A 7 25.64 27.62 -40.92
N VAL A 8 24.45 27.59 -41.54
CA VAL A 8 23.20 27.14 -40.91
C VAL A 8 23.26 25.65 -40.55
N LEU A 9 23.77 24.80 -41.46
CA LEU A 9 23.94 23.40 -41.18
C LEU A 9 24.92 23.13 -40.03
N LEU A 10 26.03 23.87 -39.96
CA LEU A 10 26.99 23.76 -38.86
C LEU A 10 26.34 24.15 -37.52
N VAL A 11 25.58 25.24 -37.47
CA VAL A 11 24.84 25.66 -36.27
C VAL A 11 23.84 24.60 -35.84
N LEU A 12 23.09 24.00 -36.77
CA LEU A 12 22.15 22.92 -36.46
C LEU A 12 22.85 21.66 -35.93
N MET A 13 24.00 21.30 -36.50
CA MET A 13 24.79 20.16 -36.02
C MET A 13 25.33 20.40 -34.60
N ILE A 14 25.83 21.60 -34.31
CA ILE A 14 26.29 21.96 -32.97
C ILE A 14 25.12 21.94 -31.97
N ALA A 15 23.99 22.55 -32.34
CA ALA A 15 22.78 22.55 -31.51
C ALA A 15 22.29 21.11 -31.21
N ALA A 16 22.28 20.23 -32.22
CA ALA A 16 21.94 18.83 -32.05
C ALA A 16 22.96 18.11 -31.14
N ALA A 17 24.24 18.29 -31.32
CA ALA A 17 25.28 17.72 -30.47
C ALA A 17 25.16 18.17 -29.02
N VAL A 18 24.91 19.45 -28.76
CA VAL A 18 24.66 19.97 -27.41
C VAL A 18 23.39 19.40 -26.82
N TYR A 19 22.30 19.30 -27.58
CA TYR A 19 21.05 18.68 -27.14
C TYR A 19 21.27 17.22 -26.73
N PHE A 20 21.89 16.40 -27.61
CA PHE A 20 22.15 14.99 -27.29
C PHE A 20 23.07 14.82 -26.09
N HIS A 21 24.07 15.67 -25.92
CA HIS A 21 24.94 15.64 -24.74
C HIS A 21 24.16 15.96 -23.44
N LEU A 22 23.38 17.03 -23.44
CA LEU A 22 22.59 17.42 -22.25
C LEU A 22 21.47 16.40 -21.95
N ALA A 23 20.78 15.90 -22.98
CA ALA A 23 19.76 14.89 -22.84
C ALA A 23 20.35 13.57 -22.34
N GLY A 24 21.53 13.18 -22.84
CA GLY A 24 22.24 11.97 -22.38
C GLY A 24 22.68 12.08 -20.92
N ALA A 25 23.24 13.21 -20.50
CA ALA A 25 23.62 13.44 -19.11
C ALA A 25 22.40 13.41 -18.18
N ARG A 26 21.28 14.04 -18.58
CA ARG A 26 20.05 14.01 -17.81
C ARG A 26 19.45 12.62 -17.72
N LYS A 27 19.45 11.87 -18.83
CA LYS A 27 18.97 10.48 -18.87
C LYS A 27 19.81 9.59 -17.96
N ALA A 28 21.15 9.76 -17.93
CA ALA A 28 22.04 9.03 -17.05
C ALA A 28 21.76 9.30 -15.55
N GLU A 29 21.50 10.58 -15.19
CA GLU A 29 21.09 10.93 -13.83
C GLU A 29 19.78 10.23 -13.41
N LEU A 30 18.76 10.29 -14.29
CA LEU A 30 17.46 9.65 -14.02
C LEU A 30 17.59 8.12 -13.94
N TYR A 31 18.40 7.52 -14.81
CA TYR A 31 18.70 6.10 -14.78
C TYR A 31 19.39 5.68 -13.47
N ALA A 32 20.35 6.44 -12.99
CA ALA A 32 21.00 6.17 -11.71
C ALA A 32 20.00 6.21 -10.54
N LYS A 33 19.05 7.18 -10.55
CA LYS A 33 17.98 7.24 -9.56
C LYS A 33 17.05 6.04 -9.66
N GLN A 34 16.61 5.66 -10.86
CA GLN A 34 15.79 4.47 -11.07
C GLN A 34 16.49 3.22 -10.51
N GLN A 35 17.78 3.02 -10.84
CA GLN A 35 18.54 1.87 -10.35
C GLN A 35 18.68 1.85 -8.82
N TYR A 36 18.83 3.03 -8.19
CA TYR A 36 18.88 3.15 -6.73
C TYR A 36 17.59 2.62 -6.08
N TYR A 37 16.43 3.04 -6.58
CA TYR A 37 15.14 2.59 -6.06
C TYR A 37 14.88 1.11 -6.38
N SER A 38 15.18 0.66 -7.59
CA SER A 38 15.06 -0.76 -7.94
C SER A 38 15.93 -1.66 -7.06
N ALA A 39 17.12 -1.22 -6.68
CA ALA A 39 17.98 -1.97 -5.77
C ALA A 39 17.36 -2.11 -4.37
N LEU A 40 16.69 -1.08 -3.86
CA LEU A 40 15.96 -1.15 -2.59
C LEU A 40 14.76 -2.10 -2.68
N VAL A 41 13.99 -2.06 -3.77
CA VAL A 41 12.91 -3.04 -4.01
C VAL A 41 13.42 -4.46 -3.87
N HIS A 42 14.50 -4.80 -4.59
CA HIS A 42 15.08 -6.15 -4.54
C HIS A 42 15.60 -6.53 -3.15
N SER A 43 16.24 -5.58 -2.44
CA SER A 43 16.77 -5.83 -1.10
C SER A 43 15.67 -6.13 -0.09
N GLU A 44 14.58 -5.35 -0.10
CA GLU A 44 13.47 -5.53 0.82
C GLU A 44 12.65 -6.79 0.48
N ALA A 45 12.44 -7.06 -0.81
CA ALA A 45 11.76 -8.27 -1.25
C ALA A 45 12.54 -9.53 -0.87
N ALA A 46 13.86 -9.53 -1.06
CA ALA A 46 14.71 -10.64 -0.64
C ALA A 46 14.63 -10.90 0.88
N TRP A 47 14.61 -9.84 1.69
CA TRP A 47 14.44 -9.98 3.13
C TRP A 47 13.06 -10.51 3.51
N LEU A 48 11.97 -10.03 2.88
CA LEU A 48 10.62 -10.55 3.13
C LEU A 48 10.51 -12.03 2.75
N CYS A 49 11.12 -12.45 1.64
CA CYS A 49 11.20 -13.87 1.26
C CYS A 49 12.04 -14.69 2.26
N GLU A 50 13.13 -14.12 2.81
CA GLU A 50 13.97 -14.79 3.81
C GLU A 50 13.22 -15.03 5.13
N ILE A 51 12.39 -14.08 5.56
CA ILE A 51 11.62 -14.22 6.81
C ILE A 51 10.32 -14.99 6.64
N GLN A 52 9.84 -15.20 5.40
CA GLN A 52 8.63 -15.99 5.15
C GLN A 52 8.80 -17.42 5.67
N LEU A 53 7.82 -17.90 6.42
CA LEU A 53 7.85 -19.25 7.00
C LEU A 53 7.55 -20.31 5.92
N GLU A 54 7.97 -21.54 6.17
CA GLU A 54 7.80 -22.66 5.21
C GLU A 54 6.35 -22.97 4.85
N ASN A 55 5.41 -22.63 5.75
CA ASN A 55 3.98 -22.78 5.52
C ASN A 55 3.34 -21.60 4.76
N GLY A 56 4.14 -20.60 4.36
CA GLY A 56 3.71 -19.42 3.63
C GLY A 56 3.39 -18.21 4.51
N ALA A 57 3.27 -18.34 5.83
CA ALA A 57 3.00 -17.20 6.70
C ALA A 57 4.11 -16.14 6.63
N LEU A 58 3.74 -14.86 6.69
CA LEU A 58 4.65 -13.73 6.76
C LEU A 58 4.65 -13.18 8.19
N PRO A 59 5.72 -13.42 8.96
CA PRO A 59 5.79 -12.96 10.34
C PRO A 59 5.92 -11.44 10.43
N PHE A 60 5.41 -10.91 11.54
CA PHE A 60 5.47 -9.50 11.87
C PHE A 60 6.90 -8.94 11.89
N ARG A 61 7.88 -9.79 12.29
CA ARG A 61 9.32 -9.51 12.31
C ARG A 61 10.12 -10.71 11.80
N GLY A 62 11.32 -10.44 11.35
CA GLY A 62 12.26 -11.51 11.01
C GLY A 62 12.63 -12.32 12.24
N GLN A 63 12.17 -13.57 12.30
CA GLN A 63 12.52 -14.52 13.36
C GLN A 63 12.57 -15.92 12.76
N THR A 64 13.72 -16.55 12.83
CA THR A 64 13.97 -17.88 12.26
C THR A 64 13.82 -19.03 13.25
N ASP A 65 13.88 -18.72 14.57
CA ASP A 65 13.71 -19.67 15.66
C ASP A 65 12.94 -19.04 16.83
N GLY A 66 12.18 -19.84 17.56
CA GLY A 66 11.35 -19.40 18.69
C GLY A 66 9.93 -19.04 18.24
N THR A 67 9.31 -18.06 18.90
CA THR A 67 7.93 -17.64 18.61
C THR A 67 7.91 -16.45 17.64
N ALA A 68 7.24 -16.61 16.53
CA ALA A 68 6.95 -15.56 15.55
C ALA A 68 5.49 -15.15 15.63
N SER A 69 5.20 -13.84 15.66
CA SER A 69 3.83 -13.30 15.61
C SER A 69 3.43 -13.04 14.17
N ILE A 70 2.22 -13.43 13.81
CA ILE A 70 1.60 -13.13 12.51
C ILE A 70 0.42 -12.20 12.76
N THR A 71 0.46 -11.02 12.19
CA THR A 71 -0.65 -10.07 12.17
C THR A 71 -1.06 -9.88 10.71
N PRO A 72 -2.15 -10.51 10.25
CA PRO A 72 -2.53 -10.57 8.84
C PRO A 72 -2.53 -9.21 8.14
N TYR A 73 -3.01 -8.16 8.78
CA TYR A 73 -2.98 -6.80 8.25
C TYR A 73 -1.58 -6.35 7.81
N PHE A 74 -0.55 -6.57 8.64
CA PHE A 74 0.83 -6.21 8.30
C PHE A 74 1.43 -7.16 7.26
N SER A 75 1.03 -8.43 7.31
CA SER A 75 1.46 -9.45 6.34
C SER A 75 0.90 -9.16 4.94
N ASP A 76 -0.34 -8.67 4.84
CA ASP A 76 -0.96 -8.26 3.58
C ASP A 76 -0.17 -7.13 2.91
N ILE A 77 0.22 -6.11 3.69
CA ILE A 77 1.02 -4.97 3.20
C ILE A 77 2.40 -5.43 2.75
N ALA A 78 3.04 -6.34 3.50
CA ALA A 78 4.30 -6.95 3.09
C ALA A 78 4.15 -7.71 1.76
N ALA A 79 3.05 -8.47 1.61
CA ALA A 79 2.74 -9.20 0.39
C ALA A 79 2.42 -8.28 -0.81
N TRP A 80 1.84 -7.07 -0.59
CA TRP A 80 1.73 -6.06 -1.66
C TRP A 80 3.10 -5.64 -2.18
N GLY A 81 4.06 -5.43 -1.27
CA GLY A 81 5.45 -5.16 -1.64
C GLY A 81 6.05 -6.30 -2.45
N LEU A 82 5.91 -7.56 -1.98
CA LEU A 82 6.38 -8.74 -2.72
C LEU A 82 5.74 -8.85 -4.10
N LEU A 83 4.45 -8.56 -4.22
CA LEU A 83 3.74 -8.56 -5.50
C LEU A 83 4.35 -7.55 -6.48
N LYS A 84 4.64 -6.35 -6.01
CA LYS A 84 5.30 -5.30 -6.80
C LYS A 84 6.72 -5.66 -7.21
N ALA A 85 7.44 -6.36 -6.35
CA ALA A 85 8.77 -6.88 -6.64
C ALA A 85 8.77 -8.07 -7.62
N GLY A 86 7.60 -8.66 -7.93
CA GLY A 86 7.47 -9.81 -8.80
C GLY A 86 7.67 -11.17 -8.12
N GLU A 87 7.68 -11.21 -6.78
CA GLU A 87 7.85 -12.43 -5.99
C GLU A 87 6.52 -13.21 -5.87
N TYR A 88 5.95 -13.59 -7.00
CA TYR A 88 4.59 -14.14 -7.12
C TYR A 88 4.38 -15.44 -6.35
N ASP A 89 5.41 -16.30 -6.29
CA ASP A 89 5.31 -17.57 -5.56
C ASP A 89 5.21 -17.34 -4.04
N ALA A 90 5.96 -16.38 -3.51
CA ALA A 90 5.90 -15.98 -2.11
C ALA A 90 4.53 -15.38 -1.75
N VAL A 91 3.99 -14.50 -2.60
CA VAL A 91 2.64 -13.94 -2.46
C VAL A 91 1.59 -15.03 -2.48
N LYS A 92 1.67 -15.96 -3.43
CA LYS A 92 0.73 -17.08 -3.54
C LYS A 92 0.75 -17.98 -2.32
N ALA A 93 1.95 -18.31 -1.80
CA ALA A 93 2.10 -19.10 -0.58
C ALA A 93 1.46 -18.42 0.63
N TYR A 94 1.65 -17.10 0.78
CA TYR A 94 1.00 -16.33 1.85
C TYR A 94 -0.53 -16.30 1.71
N MET A 95 -1.06 -16.06 0.51
CA MET A 95 -2.51 -16.07 0.30
C MET A 95 -3.13 -17.44 0.57
N GLN A 96 -2.44 -18.56 0.24
CA GLN A 96 -2.86 -19.91 0.56
C GLN A 96 -2.90 -20.14 2.08
N TRP A 97 -1.88 -19.67 2.81
CA TRP A 97 -1.87 -19.69 4.27
C TRP A 97 -3.05 -18.91 4.84
N HIS A 98 -3.30 -17.68 4.36
CA HIS A 98 -4.40 -16.84 4.82
C HIS A 98 -5.76 -17.52 4.59
N PHE A 99 -6.03 -18.04 3.38
CA PHE A 99 -7.27 -18.76 3.10
C PHE A 99 -7.48 -19.99 3.98
N ALA A 100 -6.40 -20.73 4.30
CA ALA A 100 -6.46 -21.89 5.16
C ALA A 100 -6.76 -21.56 6.64
N HIS A 101 -6.61 -20.29 7.04
CA HIS A 101 -6.78 -19.82 8.41
C HIS A 101 -8.04 -18.95 8.61
N LEU A 102 -8.94 -18.91 7.62
CA LEU A 102 -10.19 -18.18 7.75
C LEU A 102 -11.09 -18.83 8.81
N ASN A 103 -11.66 -18.00 9.66
CA ASN A 103 -12.61 -18.43 10.66
C ASN A 103 -13.97 -18.78 10.03
N THR A 104 -14.58 -19.85 10.53
CA THR A 104 -16.02 -20.05 10.37
C THR A 104 -16.80 -19.13 11.29
N ALA A 105 -18.10 -18.97 11.08
CA ALA A 105 -18.96 -18.17 11.95
C ALA A 105 -19.03 -18.71 13.41
N GLN A 106 -18.73 -19.99 13.62
CA GLN A 106 -18.69 -20.60 14.95
C GLN A 106 -17.36 -20.33 15.68
N GLU A 107 -16.28 -20.16 14.95
CA GLU A 107 -14.94 -19.88 15.49
C GLU A 107 -14.75 -18.41 15.78
N ASP A 108 -15.36 -17.55 14.97
CA ASP A 108 -15.22 -16.10 15.13
C ASP A 108 -15.99 -15.54 16.33
N LYS A 109 -15.35 -14.73 17.15
CA LYS A 109 -15.98 -14.13 18.36
C LYS A 109 -17.16 -13.21 18.06
N ASN A 110 -17.21 -12.62 16.88
CA ASN A 110 -18.32 -11.77 16.42
C ASN A 110 -19.32 -12.56 15.54
N GLY A 111 -19.09 -13.85 15.33
CA GLY A 111 -19.97 -14.72 14.55
C GLY A 111 -19.89 -14.49 13.03
N ILE A 112 -18.78 -13.96 12.52
CA ILE A 112 -18.59 -13.60 11.11
C ILE A 112 -17.66 -14.63 10.45
N ALA A 113 -18.15 -15.35 9.44
CA ALA A 113 -17.31 -16.21 8.61
C ALA A 113 -16.39 -15.35 7.70
N GLY A 114 -15.22 -15.88 7.36
CA GLY A 114 -14.27 -15.21 6.45
C GLY A 114 -13.37 -14.18 7.11
N THR A 115 -13.42 -14.05 8.45
CA THR A 115 -12.42 -13.29 9.22
C THR A 115 -11.16 -14.12 9.45
N ILE A 116 -10.09 -13.47 9.88
CA ILE A 116 -8.85 -14.14 10.31
C ILE A 116 -8.37 -13.53 11.63
N TYR A 117 -7.86 -14.38 12.52
CA TYR A 117 -7.24 -13.96 13.77
C TYR A 117 -5.74 -13.68 13.61
N ASN A 118 -5.14 -13.04 14.61
CA ASN A 118 -3.71 -13.01 14.78
C ASN A 118 -3.21 -14.39 15.26
N TYR A 119 -1.98 -14.74 14.85
CA TYR A 119 -1.36 -16.01 15.20
C TYR A 119 -0.01 -15.84 15.85
N GLU A 120 0.32 -16.76 16.72
CA GLU A 120 1.67 -17.04 17.17
C GLU A 120 2.11 -18.39 16.60
N VAL A 121 3.31 -18.43 16.04
CA VAL A 121 3.86 -19.59 15.36
C VAL A 121 5.17 -19.97 16.04
N GLU A 122 5.29 -21.23 16.48
CA GLU A 122 6.53 -21.77 17.00
C GLU A 122 7.37 -22.33 15.86
N VAL A 123 8.60 -21.84 15.75
CA VAL A 123 9.57 -22.21 14.71
C VAL A 123 10.77 -22.87 15.39
N THR A 124 11.18 -24.03 14.89
CA THR A 124 12.38 -24.74 15.36
C THR A 124 13.20 -25.22 14.16
N GLY A 125 14.41 -24.71 14.05
CA GLY A 125 15.30 -25.03 12.93
C GLY A 125 14.71 -24.65 11.56
N GLY A 126 13.94 -23.55 11.49
CA GLY A 126 13.28 -23.10 10.28
C GLY A 126 11.96 -23.80 9.94
N VAL A 127 11.53 -24.77 10.77
CA VAL A 127 10.29 -25.54 10.55
C VAL A 127 9.21 -25.05 11.51
N VAL A 128 8.00 -24.85 11.00
CA VAL A 128 6.81 -24.53 11.80
C VAL A 128 6.36 -25.77 12.55
N THR A 129 6.41 -25.72 13.89
CA THR A 129 6.07 -26.86 14.76
C THR A 129 4.69 -26.71 15.41
N ARG A 130 4.19 -25.47 15.51
CA ARG A 130 2.88 -25.16 16.07
C ARG A 130 2.38 -23.82 15.61
N GLU A 131 1.08 -23.72 15.38
CA GLU A 131 0.35 -22.47 15.18
C GLU A 131 -0.75 -22.36 16.23
N GLN A 132 -0.90 -21.18 16.81
CA GLN A 132 -1.95 -20.92 17.79
C GLN A 132 -2.46 -19.49 17.65
N THR A 133 -3.69 -19.25 18.01
CA THR A 133 -4.29 -17.91 18.05
C THR A 133 -4.84 -17.64 19.44
N ASP A 134 -4.78 -16.36 19.87
CA ASP A 134 -5.48 -15.85 21.04
C ASP A 134 -6.95 -15.48 20.72
N GLN A 135 -7.35 -15.76 19.48
CA GLN A 135 -8.65 -15.41 18.92
C GLN A 135 -8.89 -13.90 18.93
N SER A 136 -7.87 -13.11 18.62
CA SER A 136 -7.96 -11.66 18.50
C SER A 136 -7.66 -11.20 17.08
N TYR A 137 -8.28 -10.10 16.69
CA TYR A 137 -7.94 -9.25 15.56
C TYR A 137 -8.27 -7.80 15.92
N ASP A 138 -7.59 -6.88 15.32
CA ASP A 138 -7.85 -5.46 15.56
C ASP A 138 -9.17 -5.03 14.90
N SER A 139 -9.34 -5.36 13.64
CA SER A 139 -10.51 -5.00 12.85
C SER A 139 -10.99 -6.16 11.96
N VAL A 140 -12.26 -6.11 11.55
CA VAL A 140 -12.82 -7.00 10.51
C VAL A 140 -12.72 -6.34 9.14
N ASP A 141 -13.02 -5.06 9.05
CA ASP A 141 -13.06 -4.29 7.81
C ASP A 141 -11.68 -4.21 7.14
N SER A 142 -10.66 -3.66 7.82
CA SER A 142 -9.32 -3.47 7.26
C SER A 142 -8.59 -4.78 6.98
N TYR A 143 -8.69 -5.80 7.85
CA TYR A 143 -8.07 -7.11 7.60
C TYR A 143 -8.62 -7.74 6.34
N ALA A 144 -9.95 -7.72 6.18
CA ALA A 144 -10.58 -8.25 4.97
C ALA A 144 -10.27 -7.39 3.73
N ALA A 145 -10.27 -6.05 3.88
CA ALA A 145 -10.02 -5.13 2.78
C ALA A 145 -8.61 -5.27 2.20
N THR A 146 -7.59 -5.30 3.07
CA THR A 146 -6.19 -5.42 2.65
C THR A 146 -5.94 -6.75 1.94
N PHE A 147 -6.50 -7.84 2.45
CA PHE A 147 -6.36 -9.15 1.82
C PHE A 147 -7.11 -9.25 0.48
N LEU A 148 -8.36 -8.76 0.40
CA LEU A 148 -9.11 -8.73 -0.87
C LEU A 148 -8.36 -7.97 -1.95
N LYS A 149 -7.82 -6.79 -1.60
CA LYS A 149 -7.01 -6.01 -2.52
C LYS A 149 -5.78 -6.80 -2.99
N LEU A 150 -5.09 -7.50 -2.07
CA LEU A 150 -3.93 -8.35 -2.42
C LEU A 150 -4.30 -9.42 -3.45
N VAL A 151 -5.37 -10.18 -3.20
CA VAL A 151 -5.84 -11.24 -4.11
C VAL A 151 -6.21 -10.63 -5.47
N CYS A 152 -6.94 -9.51 -5.48
CA CYS A 152 -7.32 -8.82 -6.70
C CYS A 152 -6.11 -8.38 -7.52
N ASP A 153 -5.15 -7.74 -6.88
CA ASP A 153 -3.94 -7.21 -7.53
C ASP A 153 -3.05 -8.36 -8.03
N TYR A 154 -2.95 -9.47 -7.28
CA TYR A 154 -2.22 -10.67 -7.69
C TYR A 154 -2.82 -11.28 -8.97
N VAL A 155 -4.12 -11.54 -8.98
CA VAL A 155 -4.77 -12.15 -10.15
C VAL A 155 -4.73 -11.21 -11.36
N GLN A 156 -4.86 -9.90 -11.15
CA GLN A 156 -4.76 -8.93 -12.25
C GLN A 156 -3.35 -8.86 -12.83
N SER A 157 -2.33 -8.97 -12.00
CA SER A 157 -0.91 -8.89 -12.41
C SER A 157 -0.42 -10.17 -13.07
N THR A 158 -0.83 -11.33 -12.56
CA THR A 158 -0.34 -12.63 -13.03
C THR A 158 -1.25 -13.29 -14.06
N GLY A 159 -2.56 -12.96 -14.06
CA GLY A 159 -3.57 -13.68 -14.83
C GLY A 159 -3.92 -15.06 -14.28
N ASP A 160 -3.55 -15.40 -13.02
CA ASP A 160 -3.78 -16.71 -12.39
C ASP A 160 -5.27 -16.90 -12.02
N GLN A 161 -6.08 -17.14 -13.05
CA GLN A 161 -7.52 -17.41 -12.87
C GLN A 161 -7.77 -18.74 -12.14
N ASP A 162 -6.90 -19.72 -12.34
CA ASP A 162 -7.05 -21.04 -11.69
C ASP A 162 -6.96 -20.91 -10.17
N PHE A 163 -6.06 -20.06 -9.67
CA PHE A 163 -5.98 -19.74 -8.25
C PHE A 163 -7.26 -19.08 -7.73
N LEU A 164 -7.79 -18.08 -8.45
CA LEU A 164 -9.06 -17.43 -8.07
C LEU A 164 -10.23 -18.42 -8.05
N MET A 165 -10.32 -19.29 -9.06
CA MET A 165 -11.39 -20.30 -9.14
C MET A 165 -11.28 -21.34 -8.04
N GLN A 166 -10.07 -21.75 -7.70
CA GLN A 166 -9.82 -22.70 -6.61
C GLN A 166 -10.25 -22.16 -5.24
N HIS A 167 -10.06 -20.85 -5.00
CA HIS A 167 -10.35 -20.17 -3.75
C HIS A 167 -11.58 -19.26 -3.82
N ALA A 168 -12.49 -19.51 -4.76
CA ALA A 168 -13.64 -18.63 -4.99
C ALA A 168 -14.56 -18.52 -3.77
N GLN A 169 -14.77 -19.61 -3.03
CA GLN A 169 -15.63 -19.62 -1.84
C GLN A 169 -15.00 -18.82 -0.69
N GLU A 170 -13.72 -19.02 -0.44
CA GLU A 170 -12.95 -18.32 0.58
C GLU A 170 -12.86 -16.81 0.24
N PHE A 171 -12.59 -16.46 -1.02
CA PHE A 171 -12.57 -15.08 -1.49
C PHE A 171 -13.92 -14.37 -1.26
N LEU A 172 -15.02 -15.05 -1.60
CA LEU A 172 -16.36 -14.51 -1.38
C LEU A 172 -16.71 -14.42 0.11
N ALA A 173 -16.24 -15.36 0.94
CA ALA A 173 -16.43 -15.28 2.40
C ALA A 173 -15.72 -14.05 3.00
N VAL A 174 -14.48 -13.76 2.56
CA VAL A 174 -13.76 -12.54 2.99
C VAL A 174 -14.50 -11.27 2.52
N LEU A 175 -15.01 -11.27 1.28
CA LEU A 175 -15.82 -10.16 0.78
C LEU A 175 -17.07 -9.94 1.63
N GLU A 176 -17.79 -10.99 1.98
CA GLU A 176 -18.98 -10.93 2.83
C GLU A 176 -18.63 -10.46 4.25
N ALA A 177 -17.50 -10.90 4.81
CA ALA A 177 -17.00 -10.42 6.10
C ALA A 177 -16.79 -8.90 6.08
N MET A 178 -16.06 -8.38 5.08
CA MET A 178 -15.87 -6.95 4.90
C MET A 178 -17.19 -6.20 4.72
N GLU A 179 -18.06 -6.68 3.82
CA GLU A 179 -19.36 -6.04 3.56
C GLU A 179 -20.29 -6.03 4.78
N SER A 180 -20.14 -7.01 5.69
CA SER A 180 -20.94 -7.07 6.94
C SER A 180 -20.65 -5.94 7.91
N THR A 181 -19.50 -5.29 7.77
CA THR A 181 -19.11 -4.12 8.58
C THR A 181 -19.68 -2.81 8.03
N ILE A 182 -20.13 -2.78 6.76
CA ILE A 182 -20.64 -1.56 6.14
C ILE A 182 -22.04 -1.26 6.65
N ASP A 183 -22.16 -0.15 7.39
CA ASP A 183 -23.38 0.30 8.00
C ASP A 183 -24.30 1.01 6.98
N ARG A 184 -25.51 1.41 7.44
CA ARG A 184 -26.55 2.05 6.61
C ARG A 184 -26.14 3.38 6.01
N ASP A 185 -25.22 4.08 6.66
CA ASP A 185 -24.66 5.34 6.18
C ASP A 185 -23.57 5.16 5.12
N GLY A 186 -23.22 3.92 4.76
CA GLY A 186 -22.24 3.59 3.74
C GLY A 186 -20.80 3.50 4.23
N LEU A 187 -20.53 3.80 5.51
CA LEU A 187 -19.20 3.63 6.11
C LEU A 187 -19.08 2.27 6.81
N ALA A 188 -17.89 1.70 6.77
CA ALA A 188 -17.55 0.49 7.50
C ALA A 188 -17.24 0.82 8.97
N VAL A 189 -17.63 -0.07 9.88
CA VAL A 189 -17.22 -0.06 11.28
C VAL A 189 -16.07 -1.05 11.44
N THR A 190 -15.12 -0.74 12.32
CA THR A 190 -13.96 -1.58 12.62
C THR A 190 -14.34 -3.05 12.89
N LYS A 191 -15.33 -3.27 13.76
CA LYS A 191 -15.94 -4.59 14.06
C LYS A 191 -17.21 -4.40 14.87
N PRO A 192 -18.14 -5.38 14.91
CA PRO A 192 -19.41 -5.26 15.64
C PRO A 192 -19.26 -4.94 17.13
N SER A 193 -18.22 -5.47 17.78
CA SER A 193 -17.93 -5.21 19.20
C SER A 193 -17.26 -3.84 19.46
N TYR A 194 -16.82 -3.15 18.41
CA TYR A 194 -16.20 -1.82 18.45
C TYR A 194 -16.59 -1.04 17.18
N PRO A 195 -17.83 -0.49 17.13
CA PRO A 195 -18.40 0.07 15.90
C PRO A 195 -17.95 1.52 15.63
N VAL A 196 -16.66 1.75 15.67
CA VAL A 196 -16.04 3.03 15.26
C VAL A 196 -15.75 2.97 13.76
N LYS A 197 -15.95 4.10 13.07
CA LYS A 197 -15.78 4.26 11.63
C LYS A 197 -14.54 5.12 11.35
N TYR A 198 -13.36 4.50 11.29
CA TYR A 198 -12.15 5.25 11.01
C TYR A 198 -12.04 5.63 9.53
N LEU A 199 -11.51 6.82 9.25
CA LEU A 199 -11.19 7.27 7.88
C LEU A 199 -10.22 6.32 7.20
N MET A 200 -9.20 5.86 7.93
CA MET A 200 -8.16 4.96 7.40
C MET A 200 -8.79 3.65 6.91
N ASP A 201 -9.56 2.99 7.78
CA ASP A 201 -10.23 1.72 7.48
C ASP A 201 -11.18 1.88 6.27
N ASN A 202 -11.93 2.98 6.23
CA ASN A 202 -12.86 3.25 5.13
C ASN A 202 -12.16 3.54 3.80
N ALA A 203 -10.95 4.11 3.80
CA ALA A 203 -10.15 4.25 2.60
C ALA A 203 -9.67 2.89 2.07
N GLU A 204 -9.30 1.97 2.96
CA GLU A 204 -8.92 0.59 2.62
C GLU A 204 -10.09 -0.21 2.06
N VAL A 205 -11.26 -0.15 2.73
CA VAL A 205 -12.49 -0.79 2.25
C VAL A 205 -12.91 -0.25 0.88
N TYR A 206 -12.81 1.05 0.66
CA TYR A 206 -13.07 1.66 -0.65
C TYR A 206 -12.17 1.06 -1.73
N ALA A 207 -10.87 1.00 -1.48
CA ALA A 207 -9.92 0.43 -2.43
C ALA A 207 -10.21 -1.05 -2.73
N ALA A 208 -10.54 -1.84 -1.68
CA ALA A 208 -10.88 -3.25 -1.82
C ALA A 208 -12.15 -3.46 -2.66
N LEU A 209 -13.20 -2.68 -2.42
CA LEU A 209 -14.43 -2.73 -3.23
C LEU A 209 -14.15 -2.41 -4.71
N LYS A 210 -13.36 -1.38 -4.99
CA LYS A 210 -12.97 -1.00 -6.36
C LYS A 210 -12.15 -2.11 -7.04
N SER A 211 -11.15 -2.65 -6.33
CA SER A 211 -10.31 -3.74 -6.85
C SER A 211 -11.13 -5.01 -7.11
N THR A 212 -12.05 -5.36 -6.21
CA THR A 212 -12.95 -6.51 -6.36
C THR A 212 -13.89 -6.33 -7.55
N ALA A 213 -14.48 -5.14 -7.73
CA ALA A 213 -15.33 -4.86 -8.88
C ALA A 213 -14.54 -5.01 -10.19
N ALA A 214 -13.35 -4.45 -10.28
CA ALA A 214 -12.49 -4.58 -11.46
C ALA A 214 -12.08 -6.03 -11.74
N LEU A 215 -11.77 -6.80 -10.69
CA LEU A 215 -11.45 -8.23 -10.82
C LEU A 215 -12.62 -9.01 -11.39
N LEU A 216 -13.82 -8.90 -10.78
CA LEU A 216 -15.00 -9.66 -11.17
C LEU A 216 -15.57 -9.26 -12.54
N GLN A 217 -15.31 -8.03 -13.01
CA GLN A 217 -15.60 -7.63 -14.39
C GLN A 217 -14.72 -8.36 -15.41
N LYS A 218 -13.44 -8.56 -15.06
CA LYS A 218 -12.48 -9.22 -15.96
C LYS A 218 -12.50 -10.74 -15.83
N TYR A 219 -12.68 -11.25 -14.62
CA TYR A 219 -12.65 -12.68 -14.26
C TYR A 219 -13.89 -13.03 -13.42
N PRO A 220 -15.05 -13.23 -14.06
CA PRO A 220 -16.31 -13.44 -13.35
C PRO A 220 -16.34 -14.78 -12.60
N LEU A 221 -16.81 -14.72 -11.36
CA LEU A 221 -17.22 -15.86 -10.55
C LEU A 221 -18.74 -16.10 -10.67
N GLU A 222 -19.24 -17.20 -10.10
CA GLU A 222 -20.68 -17.43 -9.99
C GLU A 222 -21.35 -16.28 -9.21
N GLY A 223 -22.45 -15.76 -9.71
CA GLY A 223 -23.17 -14.63 -9.10
C GLY A 223 -22.53 -13.25 -9.32
N SER A 224 -21.46 -13.13 -10.10
CA SER A 224 -20.77 -11.85 -10.34
C SER A 224 -21.67 -10.69 -10.74
N PRO A 225 -22.71 -10.82 -11.59
CA PRO A 225 -23.56 -9.68 -11.90
C PRO A 225 -24.24 -9.06 -10.68
N GLN A 226 -24.78 -9.89 -9.78
CA GLN A 226 -25.43 -9.44 -8.54
C GLN A 226 -24.41 -8.87 -7.54
N ILE A 227 -23.24 -9.50 -7.44
CA ILE A 227 -22.13 -9.03 -6.60
C ILE A 227 -21.66 -7.65 -7.09
N LEU A 228 -21.46 -7.47 -8.40
CA LEU A 228 -21.05 -6.20 -8.99
C LEU A 228 -22.05 -5.07 -8.77
N GLU A 229 -23.36 -5.36 -8.92
CA GLU A 229 -24.41 -4.39 -8.62
C GLU A 229 -24.34 -3.93 -7.16
N ARG A 230 -24.19 -4.89 -6.21
CA ARG A 230 -24.07 -4.62 -4.80
C ARG A 230 -22.81 -3.80 -4.47
N ILE A 231 -21.64 -4.22 -4.98
CA ILE A 231 -20.37 -3.51 -4.76
C ILE A 231 -20.43 -2.09 -5.31
N ASN A 232 -20.93 -1.89 -6.52
CA ASN A 232 -21.05 -0.56 -7.12
C ASN A 232 -21.98 0.35 -6.29
N GLY A 233 -23.06 -0.21 -5.74
CA GLY A 233 -23.92 0.51 -4.80
C GLY A 233 -23.20 0.90 -3.50
N ARG A 234 -22.35 0.00 -2.95
CA ARG A 234 -21.50 0.27 -1.76
C ARG A 234 -20.45 1.35 -2.04
N VAL A 235 -19.77 1.26 -3.17
CA VAL A 235 -18.77 2.28 -3.58
C VAL A 235 -19.43 3.66 -3.66
N ALA A 236 -20.57 3.79 -4.36
CA ALA A 236 -21.27 5.07 -4.49
C ALA A 236 -21.76 5.62 -3.13
N ALA A 237 -22.25 4.74 -2.24
CA ALA A 237 -22.66 5.15 -0.90
C ALA A 237 -21.46 5.64 -0.06
N MET A 238 -20.34 4.90 -0.10
CA MET A 238 -19.11 5.25 0.63
C MET A 238 -18.50 6.56 0.12
N GLU A 239 -18.43 6.78 -1.20
CA GLU A 239 -18.00 8.07 -1.78
C GLU A 239 -18.84 9.22 -1.24
N GLY A 240 -20.16 9.06 -1.22
CA GLY A 240 -21.07 10.05 -0.64
C GLY A 240 -20.83 10.30 0.85
N SER A 241 -20.51 9.27 1.61
CA SER A 241 -20.29 9.37 3.05
C SER A 241 -18.93 9.92 3.42
N LEU A 242 -17.89 9.56 2.67
CA LEU A 242 -16.55 10.17 2.80
C LEU A 242 -16.62 11.69 2.58
N GLU A 243 -17.44 12.14 1.60
CA GLU A 243 -17.64 13.57 1.32
C GLU A 243 -18.54 14.27 2.34
N ASN A 244 -19.66 13.67 2.72
CA ASN A 244 -20.69 14.38 3.50
C ASN A 244 -20.55 14.19 5.01
N LEU A 245 -19.92 13.12 5.48
CA LEU A 245 -19.80 12.77 6.90
C LEU A 245 -18.38 12.95 7.43
N LEU A 246 -17.35 12.66 6.57
CA LEU A 246 -15.96 12.71 7.02
C LEU A 246 -15.21 13.95 6.53
N TRP A 247 -15.61 14.59 5.43
CA TRP A 247 -14.94 15.81 4.99
C TRP A 247 -15.42 17.04 5.78
N ASN A 248 -14.50 17.66 6.53
CA ASN A 248 -14.76 18.92 7.26
C ASN A 248 -14.32 20.10 6.37
N GLN A 249 -15.29 20.70 5.68
CA GLN A 249 -15.04 21.83 4.78
C GLN A 249 -14.51 23.07 5.50
N GLN A 250 -14.86 23.28 6.78
CA GLN A 250 -14.43 24.46 7.52
C GLN A 250 -12.95 24.37 7.90
N GLU A 251 -12.51 23.17 8.22
CA GLU A 251 -11.13 22.88 8.64
C GLU A 251 -10.23 22.43 7.47
N ASN A 252 -10.81 22.21 6.30
CA ASN A 252 -10.13 21.71 5.09
C ASN A 252 -9.33 20.43 5.38
N ARG A 253 -9.92 19.50 6.09
CA ARG A 253 -9.37 18.18 6.44
C ARG A 253 -10.50 17.15 6.57
N TYR A 254 -10.14 15.90 6.62
CA TYR A 254 -11.08 14.86 7.04
C TYR A 254 -11.19 14.77 8.56
N GLU A 255 -12.35 14.41 9.06
CA GLU A 255 -12.50 13.82 10.39
C GLU A 255 -11.76 12.48 10.42
N ILE A 256 -11.09 12.15 11.53
CA ILE A 256 -10.31 10.91 11.63
C ILE A 256 -11.20 9.67 11.75
N GLY A 257 -12.48 9.89 12.04
CA GLY A 257 -13.51 8.86 12.13
C GLY A 257 -14.75 9.37 12.84
N LEU A 258 -15.74 8.48 12.95
CA LEU A 258 -16.98 8.71 13.69
C LEU A 258 -17.13 7.64 14.79
N ASP A 259 -17.72 8.02 15.93
CA ASP A 259 -18.08 7.07 16.97
C ASP A 259 -19.35 6.26 16.62
N ASP A 260 -19.82 5.43 17.57
CA ASP A 260 -21.01 4.60 17.43
C ASP A 260 -22.34 5.40 17.31
N LYS A 261 -22.31 6.70 17.56
CA LYS A 261 -23.45 7.61 17.39
C LYS A 261 -23.35 8.44 16.11
N GLY A 262 -22.26 8.31 15.38
CA GLY A 262 -21.98 9.10 14.18
C GLY A 262 -21.39 10.48 14.48
N GLU A 263 -20.93 10.72 15.71
CA GLU A 263 -20.27 11.98 16.08
C GLU A 263 -18.76 11.89 15.72
N PRO A 264 -18.16 12.98 15.20
CA PRO A 264 -16.74 13.00 14.87
C PRO A 264 -15.86 12.68 16.06
N LEU A 265 -14.87 11.82 15.85
CA LEU A 265 -13.81 11.60 16.82
C LEU A 265 -12.97 12.88 16.99
N ARG A 266 -12.48 13.07 18.21
CA ARG A 266 -11.70 14.28 18.52
C ARG A 266 -10.40 14.30 17.72
N PHE A 267 -10.26 15.27 16.82
CA PHE A 267 -9.01 15.62 16.19
C PHE A 267 -8.17 16.47 17.18
N GLN A 268 -7.03 15.97 17.60
CA GLN A 268 -6.15 16.64 18.55
C GLN A 268 -5.27 17.69 17.87
N GLY A 269 -5.05 17.57 16.56
CA GLY A 269 -4.33 18.52 15.75
C GLY A 269 -3.27 17.85 14.87
N TRP A 270 -2.76 18.61 13.91
CA TRP A 270 -1.69 18.16 13.02
C TRP A 270 -0.38 17.81 13.73
N HIS A 271 -0.21 18.21 15.00
CA HIS A 271 0.95 17.84 15.80
C HIS A 271 0.86 16.41 16.38
N GLU A 272 -0.31 15.78 16.34
CA GLU A 272 -0.49 14.37 16.65
C GLU A 272 -0.24 13.56 15.38
N PHE A 273 0.91 12.85 15.33
CA PHE A 273 1.31 12.14 14.12
C PHE A 273 0.33 11.03 13.80
N TYR A 274 0.04 10.17 14.77
CA TYR A 274 -0.92 9.08 14.64
C TYR A 274 -1.96 9.14 15.78
N PRO A 275 -3.26 9.07 15.47
CA PRO A 275 -3.82 8.82 14.13
C PRO A 275 -4.04 10.08 13.29
N ASP A 276 -4.02 11.28 13.87
CA ASP A 276 -4.60 12.50 13.31
C ASP A 276 -3.99 12.90 11.95
N ALA A 277 -2.68 13.17 11.92
CA ALA A 277 -2.02 13.60 10.70
C ALA A 277 -1.89 12.46 9.69
N THR A 278 -1.60 11.24 10.16
CA THR A 278 -1.46 10.05 9.31
C THR A 278 -2.76 9.71 8.59
N ALA A 279 -3.92 9.82 9.27
CA ALA A 279 -5.21 9.56 8.64
C ALA A 279 -5.45 10.42 7.41
N GLN A 280 -4.91 11.64 7.36
CA GLN A 280 -5.16 12.57 6.26
C GLN A 280 -4.49 12.16 4.93
N VAL A 281 -3.49 11.26 4.97
CA VAL A 281 -2.84 10.76 3.75
C VAL A 281 -3.44 9.44 3.25
N PHE A 282 -4.23 8.73 4.05
CA PHE A 282 -4.88 7.48 3.64
C PHE A 282 -5.79 7.60 2.42
N PRO A 283 -6.60 8.67 2.26
CA PRO A 283 -7.37 8.86 1.04
C PRO A 283 -6.51 8.90 -0.24
N ILE A 284 -5.26 9.35 -0.15
CA ILE A 284 -4.30 9.35 -1.26
C ILE A 284 -3.74 7.94 -1.47
N LEU A 285 -3.31 7.27 -0.38
CA LEU A 285 -2.71 5.93 -0.43
C LEU A 285 -3.66 4.90 -1.06
N PHE A 286 -4.96 5.05 -0.83
CA PHE A 286 -5.99 4.09 -1.25
C PHE A 286 -6.89 4.59 -2.39
N GLY A 287 -6.50 5.70 -3.05
CA GLY A 287 -7.14 6.18 -4.27
C GLY A 287 -8.55 6.74 -4.11
N VAL A 288 -8.93 7.14 -2.89
CA VAL A 288 -10.13 7.98 -2.64
C VAL A 288 -9.91 9.36 -3.26
N LEU A 289 -8.69 9.90 -3.11
CA LEU A 289 -8.21 11.11 -3.77
C LEU A 289 -7.11 10.75 -4.76
N GLN A 290 -7.15 11.38 -5.94
CA GLN A 290 -6.06 11.25 -6.89
C GLN A 290 -4.93 12.26 -6.54
N PRO A 291 -3.65 11.95 -6.82
CA PRO A 291 -2.54 12.85 -6.52
C PRO A 291 -2.67 14.26 -7.12
N GLU A 292 -3.39 14.39 -8.24
CA GLU A 292 -3.63 15.65 -8.94
C GLU A 292 -4.76 16.49 -8.33
N ASP A 293 -5.56 15.91 -7.44
CA ASP A 293 -6.67 16.62 -6.79
C ASP A 293 -6.16 17.74 -5.89
N GLU A 294 -6.77 18.90 -5.96
CA GLU A 294 -6.39 20.06 -5.11
C GLU A 294 -6.46 19.72 -3.62
N ARG A 295 -7.43 18.87 -3.23
CA ARG A 295 -7.59 18.38 -1.86
C ARG A 295 -6.43 17.49 -1.44
N ALA A 296 -6.01 16.55 -2.28
CA ALA A 296 -4.85 15.69 -2.05
C ALA A 296 -3.57 16.52 -1.87
N GLN A 297 -3.35 17.49 -2.75
CA GLN A 297 -2.22 18.40 -2.68
C GLN A 297 -2.20 19.21 -1.37
N ALA A 298 -3.35 19.76 -0.97
CA ALA A 298 -3.47 20.54 0.26
C ALA A 298 -3.21 19.71 1.52
N LEU A 299 -3.80 18.51 1.61
CA LEU A 299 -3.61 17.59 2.74
C LEU A 299 -2.16 17.13 2.86
N TYR A 300 -1.54 16.73 1.74
CA TYR A 300 -0.14 16.31 1.73
C TYR A 300 0.81 17.47 2.09
N GLN A 301 0.59 18.66 1.58
CA GLN A 301 1.37 19.84 1.95
C GLN A 301 1.26 20.15 3.45
N GLN A 302 0.08 20.03 4.03
CA GLN A 302 -0.15 20.26 5.43
C GLN A 302 0.52 19.19 6.31
N PHE A 303 0.45 17.91 5.90
CA PHE A 303 1.18 16.82 6.51
C PHE A 303 2.70 17.08 6.51
N CYS A 304 3.27 17.46 5.36
CA CYS A 304 4.68 17.80 5.23
C CYS A 304 5.09 19.06 6.01
N ALA A 305 4.19 20.01 6.20
CA ALA A 305 4.45 21.21 7.01
C ALA A 305 4.47 20.90 8.52
N ALA A 306 3.67 19.90 8.96
CA ALA A 306 3.65 19.46 10.33
C ALA A 306 4.83 18.54 10.69
N TYR A 307 5.30 17.73 9.72
CA TYR A 307 6.34 16.73 9.93
C TYR A 307 7.39 16.73 8.82
N ALA A 308 8.66 16.81 9.20
CA ALA A 308 9.80 16.45 8.36
C ALA A 308 9.96 14.92 8.39
N TRP A 309 8.96 14.20 7.88
CA TRP A 309 8.89 12.74 7.94
C TRP A 309 10.06 12.08 7.18
N GLU A 310 10.62 12.76 6.21
CA GLU A 310 11.79 12.33 5.44
C GLU A 310 13.08 12.19 6.27
N ASP A 311 13.17 12.92 7.37
CA ASP A 311 14.30 12.84 8.32
C ASP A 311 14.00 11.84 9.46
N MET A 312 12.84 11.19 9.43
CA MET A 312 12.33 10.33 10.50
C MET A 312 12.24 11.02 11.88
N ALA A 313 12.12 12.34 11.89
CA ALA A 313 12.00 13.11 13.13
C ALA A 313 10.72 12.75 13.92
N HIS A 314 9.67 12.31 13.25
CA HIS A 314 8.44 11.80 13.86
C HIS A 314 8.68 10.52 14.69
N TYR A 315 9.75 9.78 14.43
CA TYR A 315 10.11 8.58 15.17
C TYR A 315 10.48 8.87 16.64
N GLU A 316 10.94 10.07 16.92
CA GLU A 316 11.29 10.51 18.28
C GLU A 316 10.06 11.04 19.05
N THR A 317 8.89 11.08 18.45
CA THR A 317 7.65 11.49 19.11
C THR A 317 7.04 10.33 19.90
N ASP A 318 6.21 10.62 20.91
CA ASP A 318 5.66 9.65 21.86
C ASP A 318 4.83 8.51 21.23
N ASN A 319 4.37 8.68 19.98
CA ASN A 319 3.52 7.73 19.26
C ASN A 319 4.24 7.02 18.10
N ALA A 320 5.54 7.16 17.95
CA ALA A 320 6.27 6.58 16.85
C ALA A 320 6.79 5.17 17.19
N SER A 321 5.92 4.18 17.06
CA SER A 321 6.30 2.77 17.23
C SER A 321 6.83 2.12 15.95
N PHE A 322 6.73 2.82 14.78
CA PHE A 322 7.05 2.32 13.45
C PHE A 322 7.95 3.30 12.70
N TYR A 323 8.59 2.83 11.64
CA TYR A 323 9.30 3.70 10.71
C TYR A 323 8.37 4.43 9.74
N TRP A 324 7.11 4.02 9.68
CA TRP A 324 6.05 4.67 8.89
C TRP A 324 6.40 4.82 7.40
N GLY A 325 6.84 3.72 6.79
CA GLY A 325 7.13 3.64 5.35
C GLY A 325 6.00 4.13 4.44
N LEU A 326 4.76 4.10 4.93
CA LEU A 326 3.60 4.66 4.23
C LEU A 326 3.74 6.15 3.90
N SER A 327 4.47 6.94 4.72
CA SER A 327 4.74 8.36 4.42
C SER A 327 5.59 8.52 3.16
N ALA A 328 6.57 7.62 2.99
CA ALA A 328 7.39 7.60 1.78
C ALA A 328 6.56 7.16 0.55
N TYR A 329 5.63 6.22 0.73
CA TYR A 329 4.73 5.83 -0.36
C TYR A 329 3.77 6.96 -0.74
N ALA A 330 3.18 7.67 0.23
CA ALA A 330 2.41 8.89 -0.04
C ALA A 330 3.24 9.93 -0.80
N GLY A 331 4.48 10.17 -0.36
CA GLY A 331 5.41 11.06 -1.07
C GLY A 331 5.71 10.63 -2.50
N ALA A 332 5.86 9.32 -2.74
CA ALA A 332 6.09 8.76 -4.07
C ALA A 332 4.87 8.96 -5.00
N LEU A 333 3.66 8.72 -4.49
CA LEU A 333 2.41 8.99 -5.22
C LEU A 333 2.28 10.48 -5.56
N MET A 334 2.64 11.36 -4.63
CA MET A 334 2.63 12.82 -4.81
C MET A 334 3.85 13.33 -5.61
N GLN A 335 4.71 12.46 -6.11
CA GLN A 335 5.92 12.76 -6.89
C GLN A 335 6.93 13.68 -6.16
N ASP A 336 6.94 13.64 -4.81
CA ASP A 336 7.89 14.38 -3.97
C ASP A 336 9.24 13.64 -3.87
N GLY A 337 9.92 13.57 -5.02
CA GLY A 337 11.19 12.86 -5.14
C GLY A 337 12.28 13.28 -4.14
N PRO A 338 12.44 14.57 -3.81
CA PRO A 338 13.42 15.00 -2.81
C PRO A 338 13.19 14.40 -1.41
N ARG A 339 11.95 14.44 -0.89
CA ARG A 339 11.64 13.89 0.43
C ARG A 339 11.74 12.38 0.44
N VAL A 340 11.20 11.70 -0.57
CA VAL A 340 11.32 10.23 -0.69
C VAL A 340 12.79 9.82 -0.74
N HIS A 341 13.64 10.57 -1.46
CA HIS A 341 15.07 10.28 -1.51
C HIS A 341 15.75 10.41 -0.14
N ASN A 342 15.45 11.45 0.61
CA ASN A 342 16.01 11.66 1.95
C ASN A 342 15.59 10.52 2.90
N TYR A 343 14.30 10.16 2.90
CA TYR A 343 13.79 9.04 3.67
C TYR A 343 14.52 7.73 3.33
N MET A 344 14.64 7.40 2.03
CA MET A 344 15.30 6.18 1.59
C MET A 344 16.81 6.19 1.86
N ALA A 345 17.46 7.35 1.82
CA ALA A 345 18.87 7.47 2.19
C ALA A 345 19.09 7.17 3.69
N TYR A 346 18.20 7.69 4.56
CA TYR A 346 18.21 7.37 5.98
C TYR A 346 17.92 5.89 6.23
N TYR A 347 16.87 5.35 5.60
CA TYR A 347 16.46 3.94 5.70
C TYR A 347 17.61 3.01 5.30
N ASN A 348 18.21 3.24 4.13
CA ASN A 348 19.32 2.44 3.61
C ASN A 348 20.56 2.48 4.53
N SER A 349 20.85 3.62 5.15
CA SER A 349 22.06 3.79 5.95
C SER A 349 21.90 3.32 7.40
N ASN A 350 20.70 3.43 7.98
CA ASN A 350 20.49 3.27 9.43
C ASN A 350 19.60 2.08 9.79
N ILE A 351 18.65 1.70 8.93
CA ILE A 351 17.66 0.67 9.23
C ILE A 351 18.03 -0.65 8.55
N LEU A 352 18.24 -0.62 7.26
CA LEU A 352 18.50 -1.79 6.43
C LEU A 352 19.67 -2.65 6.89
N PRO A 353 20.81 -2.10 7.39
CA PRO A 353 21.92 -2.93 7.87
C PRO A 353 21.63 -3.71 9.14
N ARG A 354 20.67 -3.28 9.95
CA ARG A 354 20.34 -3.89 11.25
C ARG A 354 19.06 -4.67 11.24
N ARG A 355 18.03 -4.16 10.55
CA ARG A 355 16.68 -4.74 10.45
C ARG A 355 16.08 -5.11 11.81
N ASP A 356 16.41 -4.32 12.84
CA ASP A 356 15.95 -4.51 14.20
C ASP A 356 14.65 -3.74 14.48
N TYR A 357 14.08 -3.98 15.67
CA TYR A 357 12.92 -3.23 16.13
C TYR A 357 13.20 -1.71 16.08
N PRO A 358 12.27 -0.88 15.61
CA PRO A 358 10.85 -1.18 15.34
C PRO A 358 10.50 -1.53 13.88
N LEU A 359 11.40 -2.12 13.10
CA LEU A 359 11.10 -2.56 11.75
C LEU A 359 10.11 -3.73 11.76
N TYR A 360 9.05 -3.60 11.00
CA TYR A 360 8.06 -4.63 10.76
C TYR A 360 8.00 -5.00 9.25
N CYS A 361 7.45 -6.18 8.97
CA CYS A 361 7.29 -6.63 7.57
C CYS A 361 6.51 -5.63 6.70
N ALA A 362 5.49 -4.98 7.27
CA ALA A 362 4.73 -3.93 6.56
C ALA A 362 5.57 -2.71 6.21
N ASP A 363 6.55 -2.30 7.05
CA ASP A 363 7.45 -1.20 6.69
C ASP A 363 8.25 -1.51 5.44
N ALA A 364 8.78 -2.74 5.31
CA ALA A 364 9.45 -3.19 4.09
C ALA A 364 8.49 -3.21 2.90
N GLY A 365 7.24 -3.64 3.11
CA GLY A 365 6.18 -3.58 2.10
C GLY A 365 5.96 -2.15 1.59
N TRP A 366 5.76 -1.19 2.47
CA TRP A 366 5.60 0.23 2.11
C TRP A 366 6.83 0.82 1.41
N VAL A 367 8.03 0.44 1.86
CA VAL A 367 9.29 0.86 1.22
C VAL A 367 9.37 0.33 -0.20
N ILE A 368 9.00 -0.93 -0.44
CA ILE A 368 8.95 -1.49 -1.80
C ILE A 368 7.96 -0.70 -2.66
N LEU A 369 6.73 -0.46 -2.17
CA LEU A 369 5.72 0.30 -2.90
C LEU A 369 6.19 1.71 -3.26
N ALA A 370 6.82 2.41 -2.32
CA ALA A 370 7.38 3.74 -2.55
C ALA A 370 8.52 3.72 -3.57
N CYS A 371 9.42 2.75 -3.47
CA CYS A 371 10.57 2.61 -4.37
C CYS A 371 10.13 2.21 -5.79
N ASP A 372 9.18 1.29 -5.93
CA ASP A 372 8.60 0.89 -7.21
C ASP A 372 7.97 2.10 -7.92
N GLN A 373 7.11 2.84 -7.20
CA GLN A 373 6.49 4.07 -7.72
C GLN A 373 7.51 5.11 -8.17
N MET A 374 8.61 5.28 -7.42
CA MET A 374 9.68 6.21 -7.80
C MET A 374 10.50 5.70 -8.98
N ALA A 375 10.75 4.39 -9.08
CA ALA A 375 11.44 3.80 -10.22
C ALA A 375 10.63 4.01 -11.51
N ASP A 376 9.32 3.78 -11.45
CA ASP A 376 8.39 4.04 -12.56
C ASP A 376 8.36 5.52 -12.94
N TYR A 377 8.28 6.42 -11.96
CA TYR A 377 8.34 7.86 -12.20
C TYR A 377 9.61 8.26 -12.97
N TYR A 378 10.80 7.78 -12.55
CA TYR A 378 12.04 8.12 -13.26
C TYR A 378 12.12 7.46 -14.64
N GLN A 379 11.56 6.27 -14.82
CA GLN A 379 11.45 5.65 -16.13
C GLN A 379 10.58 6.49 -17.08
N GLU A 380 9.44 6.99 -16.62
CA GLU A 380 8.59 7.89 -17.40
C GLU A 380 9.30 9.21 -17.75
N GLN A 381 10.04 9.79 -16.80
CA GLN A 381 10.81 11.01 -17.08
C GLN A 381 11.88 10.77 -18.17
N MET A 382 12.55 9.60 -18.17
CA MET A 382 13.48 9.22 -19.23
C MET A 382 12.80 9.08 -20.58
N GLN A 383 11.61 8.47 -20.62
CA GLN A 383 10.81 8.35 -21.86
C GLN A 383 10.39 9.72 -22.41
N LYS A 384 10.05 10.69 -21.55
CA LYS A 384 9.74 12.06 -21.97
C LYS A 384 10.92 12.79 -22.61
N ILE A 385 12.16 12.53 -22.16
CA ILE A 385 13.38 13.09 -22.73
C ILE A 385 13.71 12.41 -24.05
N ASP A 386 13.49 11.12 -24.17
CA ASP A 386 13.89 10.30 -25.29
C ASP A 386 12.76 9.35 -25.74
N PRO A 387 11.67 9.92 -26.32
CA PRO A 387 10.51 9.11 -26.72
C PRO A 387 10.82 8.12 -27.85
N LEU A 388 11.94 8.29 -28.57
CA LEU A 388 12.36 7.43 -29.67
C LEU A 388 13.45 6.42 -29.27
N GLY A 389 13.99 6.51 -28.06
CA GLY A 389 15.05 5.61 -27.58
C GLY A 389 16.40 5.81 -28.25
N ILE A 390 16.68 6.99 -28.82
CA ILE A 390 17.88 7.30 -29.61
C ILE A 390 18.98 8.02 -28.83
N VAL A 391 18.67 8.52 -27.64
CA VAL A 391 19.65 9.18 -26.76
C VAL A 391 20.34 8.12 -25.91
N PRO A 392 21.67 7.90 -26.05
CA PRO A 392 22.38 6.92 -25.25
C PRO A 392 22.44 7.33 -23.77
N VAL A 393 22.49 6.36 -22.89
CA VAL A 393 22.83 6.55 -21.47
C VAL A 393 24.35 6.50 -21.40
N HIS A 394 25.00 7.56 -20.97
CA HIS A 394 26.45 7.67 -20.89
C HIS A 394 26.92 7.60 -19.45
#